data_e032fb0a705b71ea8b8ae5b6a48142d8
#
_entry.id   e032fb0a705b71ea8b8ae5b6a48142d8
#
_cell.length_a   1.000
_cell.length_b   1.000
_cell.length_c   1.000
_cell.angle_alpha   90.00
_cell.angle_beta   90.00
_cell.angle_gamma   90.00
#
_symmetry.space_group_name_H-M   'P 1'
#
loop_
_entity.id
_entity.type
_entity.pdbx_description
1 polymer ?
#
loop_
_entity_poly.entity_id
_entity_poly.type
_entity_poly.pdbx_seq_one_letter_code
_entity_poly.pdbx_strand_id
1 'polypeptide(L)'
;AGAAYIGLNFFPKSPRYVTPAEARELALATPIGLAKVALTVDADNALLDEIVEAMPLDMLQLHGHESPDRVAEVRARYGLPVMKVLGVRDEGDLAELFDFSTIADQIMIDAKAPKGAVLPGGNGVPFDWRLVAQRRWLRPWMLAGGLTPANVAEAIRLTNARQVDVSSGVESAPGIKDPARIAAFVKAATENGPPILR
;
A
#
# COMPACT_ATOMS: atom_id res chain seq x y z
N ALA A 1 -15.36 8.13 -5.55
CA ALA A 1 -15.69 7.29 -4.38
C ALA A 1 -15.09 7.86 -3.08
N GLY A 2 -14.12 8.78 -3.13
CA GLY A 2 -13.52 9.39 -1.94
C GLY A 2 -12.22 8.71 -1.47
N ALA A 3 -11.55 7.92 -2.31
CA ALA A 3 -10.21 7.45 -2.05
C ALA A 3 -9.22 8.62 -1.99
N ALA A 4 -8.16 8.49 -1.17
CA ALA A 4 -7.11 9.48 -1.06
C ALA A 4 -5.87 9.14 -1.91
N TYR A 5 -5.69 7.87 -2.24
CA TYR A 5 -4.55 7.35 -2.99
C TYR A 5 -4.99 6.48 -4.16
N ILE A 6 -4.19 6.45 -5.22
CA ILE A 6 -4.24 5.45 -6.28
C ILE A 6 -2.86 4.81 -6.42
N GLY A 7 -2.80 3.47 -6.34
CA GLY A 7 -1.59 2.69 -6.54
C GLY A 7 -1.42 2.27 -8.01
N LEU A 8 -0.27 2.58 -8.59
CA LEU A 8 0.16 2.14 -9.91
C LEU A 8 1.23 1.06 -9.72
N ASN A 9 0.99 -0.15 -10.21
CA ASN A 9 1.80 -1.32 -9.90
C ASN A 9 2.83 -1.59 -11.00
N PHE A 10 4.11 -1.45 -10.68
CA PHE A 10 5.24 -1.67 -11.59
C PHE A 10 5.95 -3.03 -11.40
N PHE A 11 5.29 -4.00 -10.77
CA PHE A 11 5.83 -5.35 -10.64
C PHE A 11 5.34 -6.25 -11.78
N PRO A 12 6.21 -6.65 -12.74
CA PRO A 12 5.78 -7.33 -13.98
C PRO A 12 5.09 -8.68 -13.77
N LYS A 13 5.34 -9.35 -12.64
CA LYS A 13 4.68 -10.62 -12.30
C LYS A 13 3.25 -10.44 -11.75
N SER A 14 2.84 -9.20 -11.48
CA SER A 14 1.50 -8.90 -10.97
C SER A 14 0.48 -8.83 -12.12
N PRO A 15 -0.73 -9.38 -11.94
CA PRO A 15 -1.82 -9.16 -12.91
C PRO A 15 -2.30 -7.70 -12.94
N ARG A 16 -1.77 -6.86 -12.03
CA ARG A 16 -2.07 -5.42 -11.90
C ARG A 16 -0.96 -4.55 -12.48
N TYR A 17 0.02 -5.18 -13.13
CA TYR A 17 1.14 -4.47 -13.73
C TYR A 17 0.67 -3.46 -14.78
N VAL A 18 1.29 -2.28 -14.74
CA VAL A 18 1.16 -1.25 -15.77
C VAL A 18 2.54 -0.85 -16.24
N THR A 19 2.68 -0.61 -17.53
CA THR A 19 3.90 -0.02 -18.10
C THR A 19 4.02 1.45 -17.68
N PRO A 20 5.24 2.04 -17.71
CA PRO A 20 5.40 3.48 -17.45
C PRO A 20 4.54 4.36 -18.38
N ALA A 21 4.33 3.97 -19.63
CA ALA A 21 3.47 4.69 -20.56
C ALA A 21 1.99 4.66 -20.15
N GLU A 22 1.45 3.48 -19.83
CA GLU A 22 0.07 3.32 -19.32
C GLU A 22 -0.12 4.05 -18.00
N ALA A 23 0.86 3.94 -17.10
CA ALA A 23 0.81 4.61 -15.81
C ALA A 23 0.81 6.14 -15.96
N ARG A 24 1.54 6.69 -16.94
CA ARG A 24 1.50 8.11 -17.28
C ARG A 24 0.09 8.56 -17.67
N GLU A 25 -0.57 7.81 -18.54
CA GLU A 25 -1.95 8.13 -18.96
C GLU A 25 -2.91 8.10 -17.78
N LEU A 26 -2.82 7.08 -16.92
CA LEU A 26 -3.61 6.95 -15.71
C LEU A 26 -3.34 8.09 -14.71
N ALA A 27 -2.06 8.45 -14.53
CA ALA A 27 -1.67 9.53 -13.62
C ALA A 27 -2.20 10.89 -14.09
N LEU A 28 -2.17 11.16 -15.39
CA LEU A 28 -2.70 12.40 -16.00
C LEU A 28 -4.22 12.45 -15.96
N ALA A 29 -4.91 11.31 -16.04
CA ALA A 29 -6.37 11.21 -15.92
C ALA A 29 -6.85 11.23 -14.46
N THR A 30 -5.92 11.09 -13.49
CA THR A 30 -6.25 11.06 -12.07
C THR A 30 -6.73 12.44 -11.59
N PRO A 31 -7.90 12.55 -10.94
CA PRO A 31 -8.40 13.82 -10.41
C PRO A 31 -7.44 14.47 -9.41
N ILE A 32 -7.43 15.80 -9.39
CA ILE A 32 -6.70 16.58 -8.39
C ILE A 32 -7.17 16.20 -6.98
N GLY A 33 -6.23 16.04 -6.05
CA GLY A 33 -6.49 15.63 -4.67
C GLY A 33 -6.41 14.13 -4.42
N LEU A 34 -6.16 13.32 -5.46
CA LEU A 34 -5.88 11.89 -5.34
C LEU A 34 -4.37 11.66 -5.55
N ALA A 35 -3.68 11.23 -4.49
CA ALA A 35 -2.24 11.02 -4.55
C ALA A 35 -1.88 9.76 -5.36
N LYS A 36 -0.88 9.90 -6.23
CA LYS A 36 -0.38 8.83 -7.11
C LYS A 36 0.82 8.14 -6.48
N VAL A 37 0.68 6.85 -6.22
CA VAL A 37 1.69 6.02 -5.56
C VAL A 37 2.23 5.00 -6.54
N ALA A 38 3.54 5.00 -6.77
CA ALA A 38 4.20 3.95 -7.54
C ALA A 38 4.58 2.77 -6.63
N LEU A 39 3.97 1.61 -6.85
CA LEU A 39 4.27 0.37 -6.15
C LEU A 39 5.37 -0.39 -6.90
N THR A 40 6.47 -0.68 -6.24
CA THR A 40 7.60 -1.43 -6.76
C THR A 40 8.00 -2.57 -5.84
N VAL A 41 8.68 -3.59 -6.37
CA VAL A 41 9.18 -4.75 -5.65
C VAL A 41 10.63 -4.97 -6.02
N ASP A 42 11.55 -4.74 -5.08
CA ASP A 42 12.99 -4.89 -5.25
C ASP A 42 13.55 -4.18 -6.52
N ALA A 43 12.96 -3.02 -6.86
CA ALA A 43 13.34 -2.26 -8.03
C ALA A 43 14.76 -1.68 -7.91
N ASP A 44 15.54 -1.76 -8.99
CA ASP A 44 16.81 -1.07 -9.10
C ASP A 44 16.62 0.42 -9.46
N ASN A 45 17.73 1.17 -9.49
CA ASN A 45 17.67 2.60 -9.79
C ASN A 45 17.23 2.86 -11.23
N ALA A 46 17.56 1.99 -12.17
CA ALA A 46 17.18 2.18 -13.59
C ALA A 46 15.67 2.16 -13.76
N LEU A 47 14.99 1.19 -13.14
CA LEU A 47 13.53 1.10 -13.17
C LEU A 47 12.88 2.27 -12.39
N LEU A 48 13.43 2.65 -11.23
CA LEU A 48 12.89 3.77 -10.46
C LEU A 48 13.07 5.10 -11.20
N ASP A 49 14.20 5.33 -11.86
CA ASP A 49 14.45 6.50 -12.70
C ASP A 49 13.42 6.58 -13.84
N GLU A 50 13.20 5.47 -14.56
CA GLU A 50 12.19 5.38 -15.62
C GLU A 50 10.78 5.72 -15.13
N ILE A 51 10.37 5.17 -13.99
CA ILE A 51 9.05 5.41 -13.40
C ILE A 51 8.88 6.89 -13.02
N VAL A 52 9.87 7.46 -12.32
CA VAL A 52 9.78 8.84 -11.81
C VAL A 52 9.84 9.86 -12.96
N GLU A 53 10.60 9.57 -14.03
CA GLU A 53 10.65 10.42 -15.23
C GLU A 53 9.36 10.34 -16.06
N ALA A 54 8.69 9.17 -16.06
CA ALA A 54 7.52 8.97 -16.92
C ALA A 54 6.30 9.78 -16.49
N MET A 55 6.10 10.03 -15.18
CA MET A 55 4.85 10.61 -14.69
C MET A 55 5.00 11.41 -13.39
N PRO A 56 4.07 12.33 -13.09
CA PRO A 56 4.01 12.97 -11.79
C PRO A 56 3.59 11.96 -10.71
N LEU A 57 4.44 11.79 -9.69
CA LEU A 57 4.21 10.94 -8.53
C LEU A 57 4.18 11.75 -7.24
N ASP A 58 3.41 11.25 -6.28
CA ASP A 58 3.31 11.84 -4.94
C ASP A 58 4.02 10.97 -3.88
N MET A 59 4.29 9.68 -4.18
CA MET A 59 4.91 8.75 -3.24
C MET A 59 5.46 7.50 -3.97
N LEU A 60 6.54 6.92 -3.42
CA LEU A 60 7.05 5.60 -3.79
C LEU A 60 6.67 4.58 -2.71
N GLN A 61 6.11 3.43 -3.11
CA GLN A 61 5.79 2.32 -2.23
C GLN A 61 6.72 1.14 -2.51
N LEU A 62 7.56 0.80 -1.53
CA LEU A 62 8.53 -0.29 -1.60
C LEU A 62 7.94 -1.55 -0.96
N HIS A 63 7.59 -2.53 -1.78
CA HIS A 63 6.83 -3.72 -1.39
C HIS A 63 7.65 -5.03 -1.50
N GLY A 64 8.95 -4.91 -1.65
CA GLY A 64 9.89 -6.04 -1.72
C GLY A 64 10.65 -6.24 -0.42
N HIS A 65 11.88 -6.77 -0.57
CA HIS A 65 12.81 -7.04 0.53
C HIS A 65 13.86 -5.92 0.67
N GLU A 66 13.49 -4.70 0.28
CA GLU A 66 14.39 -3.55 0.36
C GLU A 66 14.87 -3.35 1.81
N SER A 67 16.20 -3.33 1.99
CA SER A 67 16.81 -3.08 3.30
C SER A 67 16.57 -1.64 3.78
N PRO A 68 16.73 -1.35 5.08
CA PRO A 68 16.69 0.01 5.60
C PRO A 68 17.60 0.98 4.83
N ASP A 69 18.83 0.57 4.48
CA ASP A 69 19.77 1.40 3.69
C ASP A 69 19.21 1.68 2.29
N ARG A 70 18.58 0.68 1.66
CA ARG A 70 17.94 0.88 0.35
C ARG A 70 16.76 1.85 0.42
N VAL A 71 15.94 1.78 1.46
CA VAL A 71 14.84 2.73 1.70
C VAL A 71 15.38 4.15 1.87
N ALA A 72 16.46 4.32 2.64
CA ALA A 72 17.12 5.62 2.83
C ALA A 72 17.70 6.16 1.53
N GLU A 73 18.37 5.32 0.74
CA GLU A 73 18.91 5.66 -0.58
C GLU A 73 17.82 6.16 -1.54
N VAL A 74 16.73 5.39 -1.68
CA VAL A 74 15.60 5.75 -2.56
C VAL A 74 14.99 7.10 -2.14
N ARG A 75 14.76 7.28 -0.84
CA ARG A 75 14.22 8.52 -0.30
C ARG A 75 15.14 9.73 -0.60
N ALA A 76 16.45 9.58 -0.40
CA ALA A 76 17.41 10.64 -0.67
C ALA A 76 17.56 10.94 -2.17
N ARG A 77 17.51 9.91 -3.03
CA ARG A 77 17.71 10.06 -4.47
C ARG A 77 16.55 10.79 -5.14
N TYR A 78 15.31 10.44 -4.81
CA TYR A 78 14.12 10.96 -5.52
C TYR A 78 13.45 12.12 -4.82
N GLY A 79 13.73 12.37 -3.55
CA GLY A 79 13.08 13.43 -2.78
C GLY A 79 11.57 13.27 -2.63
N LEU A 80 11.03 12.10 -2.97
CA LEU A 80 9.64 11.73 -2.80
C LEU A 80 9.42 11.06 -1.44
N PRO A 81 8.24 11.22 -0.82
CA PRO A 81 7.85 10.39 0.31
C PRO A 81 7.94 8.90 -0.03
N VAL A 82 8.44 8.11 0.92
CA VAL A 82 8.59 6.65 0.78
C VAL A 82 7.71 5.93 1.80
N MET A 83 6.86 5.04 1.29
CA MET A 83 6.10 4.07 2.08
C MET A 83 6.80 2.71 2.03
N LYS A 84 7.18 2.15 3.17
CA LYS A 84 7.68 0.76 3.25
C LYS A 84 6.56 -0.18 3.64
N VAL A 85 6.40 -1.26 2.89
CA VAL A 85 5.44 -2.32 3.20
C VAL A 85 6.13 -3.42 3.99
N LEU A 86 5.51 -3.83 5.09
CA LEU A 86 5.93 -4.96 5.92
C LEU A 86 4.86 -6.05 5.84
N GLY A 87 5.25 -7.24 5.39
CA GLY A 87 4.39 -8.41 5.38
C GLY A 87 4.34 -9.06 6.75
N VAL A 88 3.14 -9.15 7.34
CA VAL A 88 2.94 -9.66 8.71
C VAL A 88 2.07 -10.90 8.71
N ARG A 89 2.51 -11.93 9.41
CA ARG A 89 1.79 -13.15 9.74
C ARG A 89 1.81 -13.41 11.25
N ASP A 90 2.92 -13.11 11.90
CA ASP A 90 3.12 -13.30 13.33
C ASP A 90 3.93 -12.14 13.94
N GLU A 91 4.11 -12.17 15.26
CA GLU A 91 4.80 -11.10 16.02
C GLU A 91 6.27 -10.94 15.58
N GLY A 92 6.92 -12.02 15.14
CA GLY A 92 8.31 -11.98 14.68
C GLY A 92 8.50 -11.13 13.42
N ASP A 93 7.48 -11.07 12.56
CA ASP A 93 7.52 -10.27 11.33
C ASP A 93 7.50 -8.75 11.61
N LEU A 94 7.20 -8.34 12.83
CA LEU A 94 7.21 -6.93 13.26
C LEU A 94 8.55 -6.49 13.90
N ALA A 95 9.55 -7.36 13.96
CA ALA A 95 10.85 -7.04 14.56
C ALA A 95 11.55 -5.84 13.86
N GLU A 96 11.41 -5.73 12.54
CA GLU A 96 12.03 -4.66 11.74
C GLU A 96 11.19 -3.35 11.71
N LEU A 97 10.00 -3.34 12.33
CA LEU A 97 9.09 -2.19 12.30
C LEU A 97 9.75 -0.92 12.82
N PHE A 98 10.55 -1.03 13.88
CA PHE A 98 11.22 0.12 14.46
C PHE A 98 12.21 0.74 13.48
N ASP A 99 13.07 -0.08 12.87
CA ASP A 99 14.13 0.38 11.96
C ASP A 99 13.51 1.09 10.75
N PHE A 100 12.51 0.48 10.11
CA PHE A 100 11.82 1.11 8.98
C PHE A 100 11.03 2.36 9.40
N SER A 101 10.47 2.40 10.60
CA SER A 101 9.76 3.59 11.11
C SER A 101 10.67 4.80 11.34
N THR A 102 11.99 4.61 11.47
CA THR A 102 12.95 5.72 11.59
C THR A 102 13.32 6.32 10.23
N ILE A 103 13.18 5.56 9.15
CA ILE A 103 13.71 5.88 7.82
C ILE A 103 12.60 6.22 6.83
N ALA A 104 11.55 5.39 6.74
CA ALA A 104 10.41 5.61 5.85
C ALA A 104 9.52 6.76 6.35
N ASP A 105 8.80 7.41 5.44
CA ASP A 105 7.82 8.46 5.77
C ASP A 105 6.48 7.87 6.21
N GLN A 106 6.17 6.66 5.71
CA GLN A 106 4.96 5.92 6.04
C GLN A 106 5.24 4.42 6.08
N ILE A 107 4.49 3.68 6.90
CA ILE A 107 4.53 2.22 6.96
C ILE A 107 3.19 1.66 6.48
N MET A 108 3.22 0.63 5.64
CA MET A 108 2.05 -0.19 5.34
C MET A 108 2.25 -1.57 5.94
N ILE A 109 1.23 -2.08 6.62
CA ILE A 109 1.18 -3.46 7.09
C ILE A 109 0.27 -4.25 6.18
N ASP A 110 0.84 -5.23 5.47
CA ASP A 110 0.11 -6.16 4.60
C ASP A 110 0.18 -7.58 5.18
N ALA A 111 -0.72 -8.44 4.76
CA ALA A 111 -0.64 -9.86 5.08
C ALA A 111 0.58 -10.48 4.39
N LYS A 112 1.42 -11.17 5.17
CA LYS A 112 2.58 -11.86 4.61
C LYS A 112 2.13 -12.91 3.61
N ALA A 113 2.71 -12.87 2.42
CA ALA A 113 2.41 -13.83 1.37
C ALA A 113 2.64 -15.28 1.85
N PRO A 114 1.80 -16.24 1.45
CA PRO A 114 2.06 -17.66 1.71
C PRO A 114 3.42 -18.09 1.17
N LYS A 115 4.04 -19.11 1.81
CA LYS A 115 5.31 -19.65 1.31
C LYS A 115 5.16 -20.10 -0.14
N GLY A 116 6.07 -19.65 -1.01
CA GLY A 116 6.06 -19.96 -2.44
C GLY A 116 5.12 -19.10 -3.29
N ALA A 117 4.44 -18.12 -2.72
CA ALA A 117 3.65 -17.18 -3.50
C ALA A 117 4.56 -16.31 -4.39
N VAL A 118 4.10 -16.07 -5.62
CA VAL A 118 4.83 -15.24 -6.61
C VAL A 118 4.69 -13.75 -6.28
N LEU A 119 3.55 -13.37 -5.68
CA LEU A 119 3.23 -11.98 -5.33
C LEU A 119 3.51 -11.73 -3.85
N PRO A 120 4.21 -10.63 -3.49
CA PRO A 120 4.47 -10.27 -2.10
C PRO A 120 3.20 -9.84 -1.35
N GLY A 121 2.17 -9.37 -2.07
CA GLY A 121 0.89 -8.93 -1.51
C GLY A 121 -0.28 -9.16 -2.47
N GLY A 122 -1.49 -8.75 -2.07
CA GLY A 122 -2.70 -8.89 -2.89
C GLY A 122 -3.22 -10.32 -3.02
N ASN A 123 -2.82 -11.23 -2.13
CA ASN A 123 -3.23 -12.65 -2.12
C ASN A 123 -4.62 -12.87 -1.51
N GLY A 124 -5.29 -11.83 -1.01
CA GLY A 124 -6.62 -11.90 -0.45
C GLY A 124 -6.73 -12.62 0.91
N VAL A 125 -5.62 -12.96 1.54
CA VAL A 125 -5.58 -13.64 2.84
C VAL A 125 -5.37 -12.60 3.94
N PRO A 126 -6.28 -12.48 4.94
CA PRO A 126 -6.06 -11.61 6.08
C PRO A 126 -5.06 -12.25 7.07
N PHE A 127 -4.37 -11.41 7.85
CA PHE A 127 -3.62 -11.82 9.02
C PHE A 127 -4.40 -11.49 10.29
N ASP A 128 -3.90 -11.92 11.46
CA ASP A 128 -4.52 -11.57 12.73
C ASP A 128 -4.27 -10.08 13.06
N TRP A 129 -5.27 -9.24 12.85
CA TRP A 129 -5.18 -7.79 13.08
C TRP A 129 -4.87 -7.41 14.54
N ARG A 130 -5.06 -8.34 15.50
CA ARG A 130 -4.68 -8.10 16.90
C ARG A 130 -3.18 -7.86 17.07
N LEU A 131 -2.35 -8.38 16.16
CA LEU A 131 -0.90 -8.16 16.14
C LEU A 131 -0.51 -6.69 16.01
N VAL A 132 -1.35 -5.88 15.36
CA VAL A 132 -1.11 -4.44 15.14
C VAL A 132 -2.05 -3.55 15.96
N ALA A 133 -3.02 -4.15 16.67
CA ALA A 133 -3.91 -3.43 17.57
C ALA A 133 -3.13 -2.83 18.75
N GLN A 134 -3.50 -1.62 19.17
CA GLN A 134 -2.91 -0.92 20.32
C GLN A 134 -1.38 -0.66 20.24
N ARG A 135 -0.75 -0.84 19.06
CA ARG A 135 0.65 -0.46 18.90
C ARG A 135 0.83 1.04 18.83
N ARG A 136 1.96 1.50 19.37
CA ARG A 136 2.37 2.90 19.21
C ARG A 136 3.15 3.04 17.90
N TRP A 137 2.63 3.86 17.00
CA TRP A 137 3.23 4.10 15.68
C TRP A 137 4.07 5.38 15.72
N LEU A 138 5.31 5.30 15.26
CA LEU A 138 6.22 6.44 15.16
C LEU A 138 5.97 7.24 13.87
N ARG A 139 5.37 6.62 12.87
CA ARG A 139 5.03 7.22 11.58
C ARG A 139 3.56 6.99 11.25
N PRO A 140 2.97 7.77 10.33
CA PRO A 140 1.70 7.42 9.73
C PRO A 140 1.74 5.98 9.21
N TRP A 141 0.68 5.24 9.41
CA TRP A 141 0.62 3.86 8.96
C TRP A 141 -0.70 3.52 8.28
N MET A 142 -0.68 2.51 7.43
CA MET A 142 -1.81 2.04 6.64
C MET A 142 -1.98 0.54 6.85
N LEU A 143 -3.22 0.10 7.02
CA LEU A 143 -3.58 -1.31 7.11
C LEU A 143 -3.97 -1.83 5.73
N ALA A 144 -3.34 -2.93 5.32
CA ALA A 144 -3.65 -3.70 4.12
C ALA A 144 -3.86 -5.19 4.47
N GLY A 145 -3.91 -6.04 3.46
CA GLY A 145 -3.96 -7.50 3.62
C GLY A 145 -5.36 -8.06 3.78
N GLY A 146 -5.90 -8.58 2.68
CA GLY A 146 -7.18 -9.29 2.67
C GLY A 146 -8.40 -8.44 3.01
N LEU A 147 -8.30 -7.12 2.96
CA LEU A 147 -9.43 -6.22 3.21
C LEU A 147 -10.45 -6.28 2.08
N THR A 148 -11.71 -6.17 2.47
CA THR A 148 -12.89 -6.20 1.59
C THR A 148 -13.94 -5.22 2.11
N PRO A 149 -14.99 -4.88 1.33
CA PRO A 149 -16.10 -4.09 1.86
C PRO A 149 -16.80 -4.72 3.08
N ALA A 150 -16.73 -6.06 3.21
CA ALA A 150 -17.39 -6.78 4.30
C ALA A 150 -16.62 -6.78 5.62
N ASN A 151 -15.28 -6.61 5.59
CA ASN A 151 -14.45 -6.75 6.80
C ASN A 151 -13.69 -5.48 7.19
N VAL A 152 -13.60 -4.47 6.33
CA VAL A 152 -12.81 -3.26 6.58
C VAL A 152 -13.26 -2.49 7.82
N ALA A 153 -14.56 -2.42 8.08
CA ALA A 153 -15.10 -1.76 9.27
C ALA A 153 -14.64 -2.44 10.58
N GLU A 154 -14.63 -3.78 10.61
CA GLU A 154 -14.12 -4.54 11.74
C GLU A 154 -12.61 -4.35 11.90
N ALA A 155 -11.85 -4.43 10.80
CA ALA A 155 -10.42 -4.20 10.81
C ALA A 155 -10.04 -2.82 11.39
N ILE A 156 -10.73 -1.77 10.97
CA ILE A 156 -10.55 -0.41 11.50
C ILE A 156 -10.88 -0.35 13.00
N ARG A 157 -12.01 -0.93 13.41
CA ARG A 157 -12.44 -0.92 14.82
C ARG A 157 -11.44 -1.65 15.73
N LEU A 158 -10.85 -2.74 15.26
CA LEU A 158 -9.87 -3.52 16.05
C LEU A 158 -8.51 -2.83 16.13
N THR A 159 -8.05 -2.24 15.03
CA THR A 159 -6.68 -1.72 14.91
C THR A 159 -6.57 -0.22 15.13
N ASN A 160 -7.70 0.50 15.11
CA ASN A 160 -7.76 1.96 15.08
C ASN A 160 -6.96 2.55 13.88
N ALA A 161 -6.86 1.82 12.77
CA ALA A 161 -6.20 2.29 11.57
C ALA A 161 -6.95 3.49 10.97
N ARG A 162 -6.20 4.56 10.67
CA ARG A 162 -6.74 5.77 10.04
C ARG A 162 -6.65 5.74 8.51
N GLN A 163 -5.86 4.82 8.00
CA GLN A 163 -5.66 4.60 6.56
C GLN A 163 -5.74 3.11 6.28
N VAL A 164 -6.42 2.76 5.21
CA VAL A 164 -6.58 1.37 4.76
C VAL A 164 -6.32 1.27 3.26
N ASP A 165 -5.74 0.16 2.84
CA ASP A 165 -5.50 -0.15 1.43
C ASP A 165 -6.25 -1.41 1.01
N VAL A 166 -6.71 -1.44 -0.22
CA VAL A 166 -7.37 -2.60 -0.81
C VAL A 166 -6.96 -2.81 -2.25
N SER A 167 -6.64 -4.03 -2.58
CA SER A 167 -6.36 -4.43 -3.95
C SER A 167 -7.38 -5.45 -4.46
N SER A 168 -7.20 -6.75 -4.17
CA SER A 168 -8.06 -7.82 -4.66
C SER A 168 -9.48 -7.77 -4.13
N GLY A 169 -9.70 -7.25 -2.93
CA GLY A 169 -11.03 -7.17 -2.30
C GLY A 169 -12.06 -6.32 -3.04
N VAL A 170 -11.63 -5.50 -3.99
CA VAL A 170 -12.50 -4.67 -4.84
C VAL A 170 -12.37 -5.01 -6.33
N GLU A 171 -11.93 -6.22 -6.65
CA GLU A 171 -11.79 -6.73 -8.02
C GLU A 171 -12.90 -7.71 -8.36
N SER A 172 -13.37 -7.65 -9.60
CA SER A 172 -14.27 -8.66 -10.19
C SER A 172 -13.50 -9.87 -10.73
N ALA A 173 -12.27 -9.64 -11.18
CA ALA A 173 -11.27 -10.64 -11.58
C ALA A 173 -9.86 -10.05 -11.32
N PRO A 174 -8.79 -10.87 -11.24
CA PRO A 174 -7.45 -10.37 -11.01
C PRO A 174 -7.05 -9.22 -11.95
N GLY A 175 -6.75 -8.05 -11.38
CA GLY A 175 -6.42 -6.82 -12.12
C GLY A 175 -7.64 -6.00 -12.59
N ILE A 176 -8.86 -6.51 -12.49
CA ILE A 176 -10.07 -5.81 -12.95
C ILE A 176 -10.82 -5.22 -11.76
N LYS A 177 -10.71 -3.91 -11.58
CA LYS A 177 -11.39 -3.18 -10.51
C LYS A 177 -12.89 -3.07 -10.76
N ASP A 178 -13.68 -3.28 -9.72
CA ASP A 178 -15.14 -3.14 -9.73
C ASP A 178 -15.54 -1.80 -9.06
N PRO A 179 -16.10 -0.84 -9.79
CA PRO A 179 -16.47 0.46 -9.23
C PRO A 179 -17.48 0.38 -8.07
N ALA A 180 -18.41 -0.57 -8.10
CA ALA A 180 -19.40 -0.74 -7.04
C ALA A 180 -18.74 -1.27 -5.76
N ARG A 181 -17.79 -2.21 -5.87
CA ARG A 181 -17.01 -2.71 -4.74
C ARG A 181 -16.09 -1.63 -4.17
N ILE A 182 -15.47 -0.80 -5.03
CA ILE A 182 -14.66 0.35 -4.57
C ILE A 182 -15.56 1.31 -3.76
N ALA A 183 -16.72 1.68 -4.28
CA ALA A 183 -17.65 2.57 -3.58
C ALA A 183 -18.10 1.98 -2.23
N ALA A 184 -18.45 0.69 -2.21
CA ALA A 184 -18.84 -0.01 -0.98
C ALA A 184 -17.69 -0.07 0.04
N PHE A 185 -16.46 -0.33 -0.40
CA PHE A 185 -15.28 -0.35 0.47
C PHE A 185 -15.02 1.03 1.10
N VAL A 186 -14.98 2.08 0.28
CA VAL A 186 -14.74 3.45 0.75
C VAL A 186 -15.83 3.88 1.74
N LYS A 187 -17.09 3.59 1.43
CA LYS A 187 -18.21 3.86 2.35
C LYS A 187 -18.02 3.15 3.69
N ALA A 188 -17.77 1.85 3.68
CA ALA A 188 -17.58 1.06 4.90
C ALA A 188 -16.38 1.55 5.74
N ALA A 189 -15.29 1.95 5.07
CA ALA A 189 -14.09 2.48 5.74
C ALA A 189 -14.33 3.86 6.36
N THR A 190 -15.03 4.77 5.66
CA THR A 190 -15.23 6.15 6.12
C THR A 190 -16.29 6.28 7.20
N GLU A 191 -17.35 5.46 7.16
CA GLU A 191 -18.40 5.47 8.20
C GLU A 191 -17.93 4.90 9.54
N ASN A 192 -16.85 4.10 9.55
CA ASN A 192 -16.34 3.41 10.73
C ASN A 192 -14.91 3.85 11.13
N GLY A 193 -14.34 4.81 10.41
CA GLY A 193 -13.03 5.38 10.75
C GLY A 193 -13.07 6.17 12.06
N PRO A 194 -11.92 6.27 12.79
CA PRO A 194 -11.82 7.14 13.94
C PRO A 194 -12.11 8.58 13.52
N PRO A 195 -12.73 9.39 14.42
CA PRO A 195 -13.08 10.76 14.10
C PRO A 195 -11.84 11.54 13.64
N ILE A 196 -11.96 12.23 12.51
CA ILE A 196 -10.92 13.15 12.03
C ILE A 196 -10.90 14.30 13.03
N LEU A 197 -9.85 14.36 13.86
CA LEU A 197 -9.57 15.55 14.65
C LEU A 197 -9.25 16.68 13.66
N ARG A 198 -10.17 17.61 13.52
CA ARG A 198 -10.01 18.86 12.74
C ARG A 198 -9.14 19.84 13.50
#